data_1f3f20141a6e862ddaf3b12362b037ff
#
_entry.id   1f3f20141a6e862ddaf3b12362b037ff
#
_cell.length_a   1.000
_cell.length_b   1.000
_cell.length_c   1.000
_cell.angle_alpha   90.00
_cell.angle_beta   90.00
_cell.angle_gamma   90.00
#
_symmetry.space_group_name_H-M   'P 1'
#
loop_
_entity.id
_entity.type
_entity.pdbx_description
1 polymer ?
#
loop_
_entity_poly.entity_id
_entity_poly.type
_entity_poly.pdbx_seq_one_letter_code
_entity_poly.pdbx_strand_id
1 'polypeptide(L)'
;GHAKSIVLNFGIAEDYQGTCNLRFDDTNPLKEKVDYVESIKRDVAWLGYQWEGKPRYSSGYFDELHGFAMELIEKGLAYVDFSDQETMREMRGTLKEPGTNSPYRDTSVEENLDLFKRMTAGEYKDGECCLRAKIDMASPFMCMRDPVIYRVRHVHHHQTGDKWCVYPMYDFTHCISDALEGITHSLCTLEFQDNRRLYDWVLDNISIECHPQQIEFSRLNLQYTVMSKRIINNLVEE
;
A
#
# COMPACT_ATOMS: atom_id res chain seq x y z
N GLY A 1 -18.44 -8.61 -0.27
CA GLY A 1 -17.34 -7.66 -0.53
C GLY A 1 -16.59 -7.99 -1.79
N HIS A 2 -15.73 -8.99 -1.83
CA HIS A 2 -14.81 -9.23 -2.94
C HIS A 2 -15.51 -9.49 -4.28
N ALA A 3 -16.55 -10.32 -4.34
CA ALA A 3 -17.30 -10.57 -5.57
C ALA A 3 -17.86 -9.28 -6.18
N LYS A 4 -18.44 -8.37 -5.37
CA LYS A 4 -18.90 -7.07 -5.86
C LYS A 4 -17.76 -6.25 -6.46
N SER A 5 -16.61 -6.21 -5.79
CA SER A 5 -15.44 -5.45 -6.25
C SER A 5 -14.92 -6.00 -7.59
N ILE A 6 -14.83 -7.33 -7.71
CA ILE A 6 -14.43 -7.99 -8.97
C ILE A 6 -15.41 -7.64 -10.09
N VAL A 7 -16.71 -7.85 -9.86
CA VAL A 7 -17.74 -7.55 -10.87
C VAL A 7 -17.72 -6.08 -11.29
N LEU A 8 -17.52 -5.15 -10.34
CA LEU A 8 -17.47 -3.73 -10.65
C LEU A 8 -16.25 -3.38 -11.52
N ASN A 9 -15.05 -3.84 -11.14
CA ASN A 9 -13.82 -3.51 -11.86
C ASN A 9 -13.83 -4.11 -13.28
N PHE A 10 -14.10 -5.41 -13.39
CA PHE A 10 -14.12 -6.08 -14.68
C PHE A 10 -15.30 -5.62 -15.55
N GLY A 11 -16.50 -5.44 -14.96
CA GLY A 11 -17.67 -4.98 -15.69
C GLY A 11 -17.50 -3.59 -16.27
N ILE A 12 -16.92 -2.63 -15.52
CA ILE A 12 -16.60 -1.31 -16.06
C ILE A 12 -15.57 -1.43 -17.20
N ALA A 13 -14.53 -2.23 -17.03
CA ALA A 13 -13.56 -2.44 -18.11
C ALA A 13 -14.22 -2.99 -19.38
N GLU A 14 -15.12 -3.97 -19.27
CA GLU A 14 -15.87 -4.52 -20.40
C GLU A 14 -16.81 -3.48 -21.04
N ASP A 15 -17.59 -2.76 -20.24
CA ASP A 15 -18.56 -1.75 -20.72
C ASP A 15 -17.88 -0.63 -21.50
N TYR A 16 -16.65 -0.26 -21.14
CA TYR A 16 -15.88 0.80 -21.78
C TYR A 16 -14.77 0.30 -22.72
N GLN A 17 -14.75 -1.00 -23.06
CA GLN A 17 -13.74 -1.63 -23.93
C GLN A 17 -12.30 -1.40 -23.42
N GLY A 18 -12.16 -1.35 -22.11
CA GLY A 18 -10.89 -1.24 -21.41
C GLY A 18 -10.33 -2.60 -21.01
N THR A 19 -9.28 -2.58 -20.20
CA THR A 19 -8.62 -3.77 -19.66
C THR A 19 -8.65 -3.75 -18.14
N CYS A 20 -8.60 -4.92 -17.51
CA CYS A 20 -8.50 -5.07 -16.06
C CYS A 20 -7.34 -6.02 -15.74
N ASN A 21 -6.41 -5.56 -14.90
CA ASN A 21 -5.28 -6.35 -14.43
C ASN A 21 -5.65 -7.12 -13.16
N LEU A 22 -4.95 -8.23 -12.91
CA LEU A 22 -4.96 -8.91 -11.63
C LEU A 22 -3.59 -8.73 -10.97
N ARG A 23 -3.55 -7.97 -9.86
CA ARG A 23 -2.34 -7.75 -9.07
C ARG A 23 -2.53 -8.27 -7.65
N PHE A 24 -1.52 -8.96 -7.15
CA PHE A 24 -1.41 -9.37 -5.77
C PHE A 24 -0.50 -8.39 -5.00
N ASP A 25 -1.04 -7.83 -3.92
CA ASP A 25 -0.25 -7.02 -2.99
C ASP A 25 0.46 -7.95 -2.01
N ASP A 26 1.70 -8.27 -2.32
CA ASP A 26 2.61 -9.10 -1.54
C ASP A 26 3.68 -8.29 -0.80
N THR A 27 3.36 -7.05 -0.41
CA THR A 27 4.24 -6.18 0.38
C THR A 27 4.47 -6.67 1.81
N ASN A 28 3.63 -7.59 2.30
CA ASN A 28 3.78 -8.17 3.63
C ASN A 28 4.16 -9.65 3.56
N PRO A 29 5.46 -9.99 3.61
CA PRO A 29 5.96 -11.36 3.44
C PRO A 29 5.41 -12.37 4.45
N LEU A 30 4.87 -11.90 5.60
CA LEU A 30 4.32 -12.79 6.64
C LEU A 30 2.89 -13.26 6.37
N LYS A 31 2.17 -12.61 5.46
CA LYS A 31 0.73 -12.86 5.24
C LYS A 31 0.43 -13.57 3.93
N GLU A 32 1.37 -13.59 3.00
CA GLU A 32 1.14 -14.14 1.67
C GLU A 32 1.35 -15.66 1.65
N LYS A 33 0.33 -16.36 1.13
CA LYS A 33 0.38 -17.80 0.88
C LYS A 33 0.03 -18.08 -0.56
N VAL A 34 0.81 -18.92 -1.21
CA VAL A 34 0.60 -19.34 -2.61
C VAL A 34 -0.80 -19.89 -2.83
N ASP A 35 -1.35 -20.61 -1.86
CA ASP A 35 -2.71 -21.18 -1.93
C ASP A 35 -3.81 -20.12 -2.11
N TYR A 36 -3.61 -18.92 -1.52
CA TYR A 36 -4.57 -17.80 -1.70
C TYR A 36 -4.53 -17.24 -3.12
N VAL A 37 -3.36 -17.17 -3.73
CA VAL A 37 -3.19 -16.70 -5.12
C VAL A 37 -3.99 -17.58 -6.07
N GLU A 38 -3.82 -18.90 -5.99
CA GLU A 38 -4.53 -19.85 -6.85
C GLU A 38 -6.04 -19.88 -6.58
N SER A 39 -6.47 -19.70 -5.32
CA SER A 39 -7.90 -19.58 -4.98
C SER A 39 -8.52 -18.33 -5.60
N ILE A 40 -7.86 -17.17 -5.48
CA ILE A 40 -8.35 -15.89 -6.06
C ILE A 40 -8.46 -15.98 -7.58
N LYS A 41 -7.46 -16.56 -8.26
CA LYS A 41 -7.51 -16.79 -9.72
C LYS A 41 -8.73 -17.62 -10.11
N ARG A 42 -8.99 -18.71 -9.42
CA ARG A 42 -10.16 -19.56 -9.66
C ARG A 42 -11.47 -18.81 -9.42
N ASP A 43 -11.53 -17.99 -8.38
CA ASP A 43 -12.73 -17.23 -8.03
C ASP A 43 -13.05 -16.17 -9.09
N VAL A 44 -12.03 -15.46 -9.61
CA VAL A 44 -12.19 -14.49 -10.71
C VAL A 44 -12.69 -15.20 -11.97
N ALA A 45 -12.06 -16.32 -12.34
CA ALA A 45 -12.47 -17.11 -13.51
C ALA A 45 -13.89 -17.71 -13.32
N TRP A 46 -14.24 -18.16 -12.12
CA TRP A 46 -15.56 -18.68 -11.81
C TRP A 46 -16.65 -17.62 -11.94
N LEU A 47 -16.34 -16.34 -11.61
CA LEU A 47 -17.24 -15.21 -11.85
C LEU A 47 -17.38 -14.84 -13.34
N GLY A 48 -16.65 -15.50 -14.24
CA GLY A 48 -16.72 -15.30 -15.69
C GLY A 48 -15.75 -14.27 -16.25
N TYR A 49 -14.81 -13.77 -15.45
CA TYR A 49 -13.86 -12.73 -15.87
C TYR A 49 -12.48 -13.26 -16.20
N GLN A 50 -11.81 -12.55 -17.11
CA GLN A 50 -10.41 -12.77 -17.47
C GLN A 50 -9.64 -11.46 -17.31
N TRP A 51 -8.46 -11.53 -16.71
CA TRP A 51 -7.57 -10.39 -16.56
C TRP A 51 -6.60 -10.28 -17.73
N GLU A 52 -6.04 -9.10 -17.92
CA GLU A 52 -5.05 -8.84 -18.97
C GLU A 52 -3.69 -9.45 -18.62
N GLY A 53 -3.14 -10.22 -19.55
CA GLY A 53 -1.79 -10.81 -19.47
C GLY A 53 -1.59 -11.77 -18.29
N LYS A 54 -0.41 -11.69 -17.65
CA LYS A 54 -0.09 -12.50 -16.48
C LYS A 54 -0.47 -11.77 -15.20
N PRO A 55 -0.83 -12.50 -14.13
CA PRO A 55 -0.97 -11.90 -12.80
C PRO A 55 0.30 -11.15 -12.42
N ARG A 56 0.13 -9.98 -11.81
CA ARG A 56 1.21 -9.11 -11.36
C ARG A 56 1.37 -9.21 -9.85
N TYR A 57 2.54 -8.84 -9.36
CA TYR A 57 2.86 -8.83 -7.95
C TYR A 57 3.51 -7.49 -7.59
N SER A 58 3.12 -6.91 -6.46
CA SER A 58 3.72 -5.65 -5.98
C SER A 58 5.23 -5.79 -5.77
N SER A 59 5.69 -6.97 -5.37
CA SER A 59 7.12 -7.28 -5.24
C SER A 59 7.92 -7.21 -6.54
N GLY A 60 7.24 -7.31 -7.70
CA GLY A 60 7.86 -7.10 -9.00
C GLY A 60 8.32 -5.66 -9.24
N TYR A 61 7.84 -4.71 -8.43
CA TYR A 61 8.16 -3.28 -8.51
C TYR A 61 9.02 -2.79 -7.34
N PHE A 62 9.60 -3.68 -6.53
CA PHE A 62 10.37 -3.28 -5.34
C PHE A 62 11.60 -2.45 -5.65
N ASP A 63 12.24 -2.67 -6.79
CA ASP A 63 13.39 -1.85 -7.22
C ASP A 63 12.94 -0.42 -7.56
N GLU A 64 11.85 -0.24 -8.31
CA GLU A 64 11.26 1.05 -8.65
C GLU A 64 10.73 1.77 -7.40
N LEU A 65 10.00 1.05 -6.54
CA LEU A 65 9.49 1.58 -5.26
C LEU A 65 10.63 2.09 -4.38
N HIS A 66 11.75 1.36 -4.30
CA HIS A 66 12.94 1.78 -3.58
C HIS A 66 13.55 3.04 -4.19
N GLY A 67 13.62 3.11 -5.53
CA GLY A 67 14.09 4.30 -6.26
C GLY A 67 13.24 5.53 -5.95
N PHE A 68 11.92 5.42 -5.97
CA PHE A 68 11.01 6.52 -5.62
C PHE A 68 11.09 6.93 -4.15
N ALA A 69 11.35 5.99 -3.24
CA ALA A 69 11.60 6.32 -1.84
C ALA A 69 12.89 7.15 -1.67
N MET A 70 13.97 6.78 -2.38
CA MET A 70 15.20 7.57 -2.44
C MET A 70 14.94 8.97 -3.00
N GLU A 71 14.17 9.09 -4.08
CA GLU A 71 13.77 10.36 -4.68
C GLU A 71 13.03 11.28 -3.67
N LEU A 72 12.09 10.73 -2.89
CA LEU A 72 11.41 11.49 -1.84
C LEU A 72 12.39 12.00 -0.77
N ILE A 73 13.38 11.20 -0.39
CA ILE A 73 14.43 11.64 0.54
C ILE A 73 15.27 12.77 -0.08
N GLU A 74 15.69 12.63 -1.33
CA GLU A 74 16.48 13.64 -2.06
C GLU A 74 15.74 14.99 -2.17
N LYS A 75 14.41 14.94 -2.28
CA LYS A 75 13.54 16.13 -2.27
C LYS A 75 13.26 16.66 -0.84
N GLY A 76 13.77 16.04 0.20
CA GLY A 76 13.48 16.42 1.60
C GLY A 76 12.05 16.10 2.03
N LEU A 77 11.38 15.18 1.34
CA LEU A 77 9.98 14.77 1.56
C LEU A 77 9.84 13.42 2.26
N ALA A 78 10.93 12.83 2.71
CA ALA A 78 10.93 11.65 3.57
C ALA A 78 12.12 11.68 4.53
N TYR A 79 11.96 11.02 5.67
CA TYR A 79 13.00 10.93 6.70
C TYR A 79 12.94 9.59 7.43
N VAL A 80 14.10 9.14 7.93
CA VAL A 80 14.21 7.94 8.77
C VAL A 80 13.88 8.29 10.20
N ASP A 81 12.98 7.54 10.82
CA ASP A 81 12.48 7.75 12.18
C ASP A 81 12.83 6.53 13.05
N PHE A 82 13.52 6.77 14.17
CA PHE A 82 13.89 5.77 15.16
C PHE A 82 12.95 5.73 16.37
N SER A 83 11.85 6.47 16.33
CA SER A 83 10.82 6.39 17.37
C SER A 83 10.18 5.00 17.35
N ASP A 84 9.91 4.45 18.52
CA ASP A 84 9.16 3.22 18.63
C ASP A 84 7.67 3.40 18.26
N GLN A 85 6.97 2.30 18.13
CA GLN A 85 5.58 2.30 17.65
C GLN A 85 4.63 3.05 18.62
N GLU A 86 4.87 3.00 19.93
CA GLU A 86 4.06 3.67 20.92
C GLU A 86 4.27 5.18 20.86
N THR A 87 5.51 5.62 20.83
CA THR A 87 5.89 7.03 20.66
C THR A 87 5.34 7.61 19.36
N MET A 88 5.45 6.88 18.23
CA MET A 88 4.87 7.32 16.96
C MET A 88 3.34 7.44 17.04
N ARG A 89 2.67 6.55 17.76
CA ARG A 89 1.23 6.61 17.95
C ARG A 89 0.82 7.83 18.78
N GLU A 90 1.56 8.13 19.85
CA GLU A 90 1.33 9.32 20.66
C GLU A 90 1.56 10.61 19.87
N MET A 91 2.71 10.72 19.19
CA MET A 91 3.02 11.87 18.33
C MET A 91 2.00 12.10 17.22
N ARG A 92 1.34 11.04 16.71
CA ARG A 92 0.30 11.19 15.70
C ARG A 92 -0.92 11.96 16.19
N GLY A 93 -1.17 11.99 17.49
CA GLY A 93 -2.34 12.64 18.09
C GLY A 93 -3.66 11.90 17.82
N THR A 94 -4.76 12.63 17.86
CA THR A 94 -6.11 12.10 17.71
C THR A 94 -6.88 12.82 16.59
N LEU A 95 -8.11 12.40 16.31
CA LEU A 95 -8.98 13.13 15.37
C LEU A 95 -9.32 14.55 15.83
N LYS A 96 -9.19 14.84 17.14
CA LYS A 96 -9.49 16.16 17.73
C LYS A 96 -8.25 16.98 18.02
N GLU A 97 -7.12 16.33 18.14
CA GLU A 97 -5.85 16.96 18.51
C GLU A 97 -4.83 16.74 17.39
N PRO A 98 -4.11 17.80 16.98
CA PRO A 98 -3.06 17.66 15.98
C PRO A 98 -1.94 16.76 16.50
N GLY A 99 -1.16 16.21 15.56
CA GLY A 99 0.06 15.51 15.91
C GLY A 99 1.21 16.47 16.23
N THR A 100 2.31 15.92 16.72
CA THR A 100 3.57 16.61 17.00
C THR A 100 4.68 16.04 16.12
N ASN A 101 5.64 16.88 15.77
CA ASN A 101 6.77 16.47 14.94
C ASN A 101 7.65 15.45 15.67
N SER A 102 8.14 14.46 14.92
CA SER A 102 9.21 13.58 15.41
C SER A 102 10.52 14.37 15.59
N PRO A 103 11.36 14.02 16.58
CA PRO A 103 12.68 14.62 16.74
C PRO A 103 13.60 14.33 15.53
N TYR A 104 13.30 13.32 14.72
CA TYR A 104 14.07 12.93 13.53
C TYR A 104 13.58 13.64 12.24
N ARG A 105 12.48 14.38 12.32
CA ARG A 105 11.82 14.98 11.15
C ARG A 105 12.69 15.96 10.37
N ASP A 106 13.58 16.64 11.05
CA ASP A 106 14.45 17.67 10.46
C ASP A 106 15.91 17.22 10.29
N THR A 107 16.14 15.89 10.29
CA THR A 107 17.42 15.29 9.88
C THR A 107 17.73 15.69 8.45
N SER A 108 19.02 15.94 8.14
CA SER A 108 19.43 16.38 6.78
C SER A 108 19.15 15.35 5.69
N VAL A 109 19.06 15.80 4.44
CA VAL A 109 18.84 14.91 3.28
C VAL A 109 19.98 13.91 3.16
N GLU A 110 21.21 14.34 3.31
CA GLU A 110 22.42 13.50 3.21
C GLU A 110 22.41 12.40 4.26
N GLU A 111 22.07 12.74 5.50
CA GLU A 111 21.99 11.79 6.59
C GLU A 111 20.82 10.80 6.37
N ASN A 112 19.65 11.25 5.95
CA ASN A 112 18.53 10.38 5.63
C ASN A 112 18.83 9.41 4.48
N LEU A 113 19.57 9.83 3.46
CA LEU A 113 20.03 8.97 2.37
C LEU A 113 20.98 7.88 2.88
N ASP A 114 21.94 8.25 3.75
CA ASP A 114 22.83 7.26 4.38
C ASP A 114 22.06 6.27 5.25
N LEU A 115 21.20 6.78 6.12
CA LEU A 115 20.36 5.95 7.00
C LEU A 115 19.48 4.98 6.22
N PHE A 116 18.83 5.41 5.13
CA PHE A 116 17.98 4.54 4.33
C PHE A 116 18.80 3.48 3.55
N LYS A 117 19.98 3.82 3.07
CA LYS A 117 20.92 2.84 2.49
C LYS A 117 21.34 1.78 3.51
N ARG A 118 21.62 2.19 4.75
CA ARG A 118 21.95 1.27 5.85
C ARG A 118 20.75 0.41 6.26
N MET A 119 19.53 0.97 6.24
CA MET A 119 18.29 0.18 6.39
C MET A 119 18.22 -0.93 5.35
N THR A 120 18.46 -0.58 4.07
CA THR A 120 18.43 -1.52 2.94
C THR A 120 19.54 -2.57 3.03
N ALA A 121 20.70 -2.19 3.56
CA ALA A 121 21.82 -3.10 3.82
C ALA A 121 21.60 -4.07 5.00
N GLY A 122 20.50 -3.90 5.75
CA GLY A 122 20.15 -4.79 6.87
C GLY A 122 20.88 -4.48 8.17
N GLU A 123 21.40 -3.27 8.36
CA GLU A 123 22.12 -2.89 9.57
C GLU A 123 21.21 -2.72 10.79
N TYR A 124 19.90 -2.51 10.59
CA TYR A 124 18.92 -2.27 11.65
C TYR A 124 18.01 -3.47 11.85
N LYS A 125 17.58 -3.70 13.09
CA LYS A 125 16.66 -4.78 13.44
C LYS A 125 15.22 -4.45 13.05
N ASP A 126 14.38 -5.48 13.04
CA ASP A 126 12.93 -5.33 12.85
C ASP A 126 12.34 -4.33 13.85
N GLY A 127 11.69 -3.29 13.32
CA GLY A 127 11.03 -2.27 14.11
C GLY A 127 11.97 -1.24 14.77
N GLU A 128 13.28 -1.29 14.54
CA GLU A 128 14.24 -0.33 15.09
C GLU A 128 14.12 1.05 14.45
N CYS A 129 13.79 1.10 13.16
CA CYS A 129 13.50 2.33 12.44
C CYS A 129 12.53 2.09 11.26
N CYS A 130 12.03 3.19 10.72
CA CYS A 130 11.19 3.18 9.53
C CYS A 130 11.46 4.44 8.69
N LEU A 131 11.04 4.44 7.42
CA LEU A 131 11.01 5.63 6.59
C LEU A 131 9.60 6.23 6.64
N ARG A 132 9.50 7.51 6.91
CA ARG A 132 8.23 8.26 6.94
C ARG A 132 8.21 9.33 5.86
N ALA A 133 7.05 9.52 5.24
CA ALA A 133 6.80 10.69 4.40
C ALA A 133 6.75 11.95 5.28
N LYS A 134 7.33 13.06 4.82
CA LYS A 134 7.34 14.35 5.50
C LYS A 134 6.24 15.23 4.91
N ILE A 135 5.05 15.19 5.51
CA ILE A 135 3.86 15.88 5.02
C ILE A 135 3.39 16.97 6.00
N ASP A 136 2.48 16.63 6.91
CA ASP A 136 1.94 17.58 7.88
C ASP A 136 1.39 16.87 9.11
N MET A 137 2.10 16.99 10.24
CA MET A 137 1.67 16.39 11.51
C MET A 137 0.43 17.06 12.12
N ALA A 138 0.07 18.27 11.67
CA ALA A 138 -1.15 18.97 12.09
C ALA A 138 -2.36 18.70 11.18
N SER A 139 -2.20 17.91 10.12
CA SER A 139 -3.29 17.61 9.19
C SER A 139 -4.54 17.07 9.90
N PRO A 140 -5.75 17.49 9.51
CA PRO A 140 -6.99 16.89 9.99
C PRO A 140 -7.14 15.42 9.54
N PHE A 141 -6.43 15.01 8.50
CA PHE A 141 -6.44 13.65 7.97
C PHE A 141 -5.28 12.84 8.56
N MET A 142 -5.62 11.79 9.30
CA MET A 142 -4.63 10.97 10.00
C MET A 142 -3.62 10.30 9.04
N CYS A 143 -4.04 9.95 7.83
CA CYS A 143 -3.17 9.37 6.79
C CYS A 143 -2.11 10.35 6.27
N MET A 144 -2.28 11.67 6.49
CA MET A 144 -1.34 12.72 6.06
C MET A 144 -0.36 13.13 7.17
N ARG A 145 -0.48 12.57 8.38
CA ARG A 145 0.41 12.87 9.50
C ARG A 145 1.68 12.03 9.46
N ASP A 146 2.57 12.39 8.55
CA ASP A 146 3.86 11.75 8.30
C ASP A 146 3.76 10.20 8.34
N PRO A 147 3.02 9.58 7.40
CA PRO A 147 2.81 8.14 7.39
C PRO A 147 4.11 7.37 7.16
N VAL A 148 4.20 6.17 7.73
CA VAL A 148 5.28 5.23 7.43
C VAL A 148 5.12 4.72 6.00
N ILE A 149 6.17 4.81 5.19
CA ILE A 149 6.20 4.34 3.81
C ILE A 149 7.11 3.12 3.60
N TYR A 150 8.11 2.92 4.46
CA TYR A 150 8.96 1.71 4.51
C TYR A 150 9.22 1.26 5.94
N ARG A 151 9.36 -0.05 6.12
CA ARG A 151 9.70 -0.70 7.40
C ARG A 151 10.80 -1.73 7.22
N VAL A 152 11.58 -1.96 8.28
CA VAL A 152 12.58 -3.05 8.35
C VAL A 152 11.88 -4.36 8.74
N ARG A 153 12.16 -5.42 7.98
CA ARG A 153 11.71 -6.80 8.25
C ARG A 153 12.72 -7.80 7.67
N HIS A 154 13.32 -8.61 8.52
CA HIS A 154 14.23 -9.68 8.12
C HIS A 154 13.45 -10.99 7.96
N VAL A 155 12.76 -11.14 6.83
CA VAL A 155 11.91 -12.29 6.54
C VAL A 155 12.08 -12.68 5.08
N HIS A 156 12.14 -13.99 4.82
CA HIS A 156 12.15 -14.54 3.46
C HIS A 156 10.84 -14.20 2.73
N HIS A 157 10.95 -13.65 1.54
CA HIS A 157 9.80 -13.28 0.70
C HIS A 157 9.58 -14.32 -0.40
N HIS A 158 8.34 -14.78 -0.58
CA HIS A 158 8.00 -15.86 -1.51
C HIS A 158 8.37 -15.60 -2.97
N GLN A 159 8.48 -14.34 -3.41
CA GLN A 159 8.88 -13.97 -4.79
C GLN A 159 10.34 -13.50 -4.86
N THR A 160 10.79 -12.69 -3.91
CA THR A 160 12.12 -12.03 -3.98
C THR A 160 13.17 -12.68 -3.10
N GLY A 161 12.82 -13.75 -2.34
CA GLY A 161 13.74 -14.43 -1.45
C GLY A 161 14.26 -13.53 -0.35
N ASP A 162 15.58 -13.53 -0.15
CA ASP A 162 16.27 -12.75 0.88
C ASP A 162 16.90 -11.47 0.31
N LYS A 163 16.47 -11.02 -0.89
CA LYS A 163 17.00 -9.81 -1.52
C LYS A 163 16.73 -8.55 -0.69
N TRP A 164 15.58 -8.49 -0.03
CA TRP A 164 15.11 -7.31 0.69
C TRP A 164 14.95 -7.58 2.18
N CYS A 165 15.34 -6.61 3.00
CA CYS A 165 15.04 -6.54 4.43
C CYS A 165 14.26 -5.25 4.79
N VAL A 166 13.92 -4.45 3.79
CA VAL A 166 13.02 -3.30 3.88
C VAL A 166 11.84 -3.52 2.96
N TYR A 167 10.64 -3.23 3.44
CA TYR A 167 9.40 -3.47 2.72
C TYR A 167 8.54 -2.20 2.69
N PRO A 168 8.00 -1.83 1.53
CA PRO A 168 7.13 -0.68 1.42
C PRO A 168 5.80 -0.94 2.10
N MET A 169 5.13 0.13 2.53
CA MET A 169 3.78 0.06 3.07
C MET A 169 2.76 0.13 1.93
N TYR A 170 1.57 -0.43 2.19
CA TYR A 170 0.48 -0.50 1.21
C TYR A 170 0.16 0.84 0.54
N ASP A 171 -0.03 1.90 1.32
CA ASP A 171 -0.43 3.21 0.79
C ASP A 171 0.62 3.81 -0.18
N PHE A 172 1.90 3.51 0.03
CA PHE A 172 2.98 3.92 -0.86
C PHE A 172 3.07 3.03 -2.11
N THR A 173 2.88 1.71 -1.94
CA THR A 173 3.01 0.74 -3.02
C THR A 173 1.85 0.82 -4.01
N HIS A 174 0.61 0.97 -3.51
CA HIS A 174 -0.60 0.87 -4.31
C HIS A 174 -0.64 1.92 -5.43
N CYS A 175 -0.46 3.19 -5.11
CA CYS A 175 -0.50 4.28 -6.09
C CYS A 175 0.60 4.15 -7.13
N ILE A 176 1.82 3.80 -6.72
CA ILE A 176 2.97 3.65 -7.62
C ILE A 176 2.78 2.43 -8.53
N SER A 177 2.32 1.30 -8.00
CA SER A 177 2.03 0.12 -8.81
C SER A 177 0.94 0.39 -9.85
N ASP A 178 -0.12 1.11 -9.46
CA ASP A 178 -1.16 1.54 -10.41
C ASP A 178 -0.57 2.38 -11.54
N ALA A 179 0.26 3.35 -11.21
CA ALA A 179 0.90 4.24 -12.18
C ALA A 179 1.86 3.48 -13.12
N LEU A 180 2.71 2.58 -12.57
CA LEU A 180 3.62 1.75 -13.36
C LEU A 180 2.89 0.80 -14.30
N GLU A 181 1.69 0.36 -13.94
CA GLU A 181 0.83 -0.49 -14.77
C GLU A 181 -0.01 0.30 -15.78
N GLY A 182 0.05 1.63 -15.77
CA GLY A 182 -0.74 2.49 -16.66
C GLY A 182 -2.23 2.46 -16.36
N ILE A 183 -2.61 2.21 -15.10
CA ILE A 183 -4.00 2.24 -14.65
C ILE A 183 -4.55 3.65 -14.80
N THR A 184 -5.75 3.78 -15.35
CA THR A 184 -6.46 5.06 -15.48
C THR A 184 -7.42 5.31 -14.32
N HIS A 185 -8.13 4.26 -13.88
CA HIS A 185 -9.16 4.31 -12.84
C HIS A 185 -8.85 3.27 -11.77
N SER A 186 -8.48 3.72 -10.57
CA SER A 186 -8.25 2.90 -9.40
C SER A 186 -9.50 2.89 -8.53
N LEU A 187 -10.29 1.81 -8.59
CA LEU A 187 -11.59 1.73 -7.92
C LEU A 187 -11.45 1.09 -6.53
N CYS A 188 -11.93 1.75 -5.50
CA CYS A 188 -11.90 1.23 -4.14
C CYS A 188 -13.21 1.51 -3.38
N THR A 189 -13.36 0.95 -2.18
CA THR A 189 -14.51 1.23 -1.33
C THR A 189 -14.37 2.59 -0.63
N LEU A 190 -15.49 3.19 -0.21
CA LEU A 190 -15.53 4.48 0.51
C LEU A 190 -14.64 4.54 1.76
N GLU A 191 -14.27 3.40 2.31
CA GLU A 191 -13.35 3.29 3.45
C GLU A 191 -11.97 3.90 3.17
N PHE A 192 -11.57 3.99 1.90
CA PHE A 192 -10.29 4.56 1.45
C PHE A 192 -10.39 6.01 0.97
N GLN A 193 -11.52 6.69 1.18
CA GLN A 193 -11.73 8.06 0.71
C GLN A 193 -10.65 9.04 1.22
N ASP A 194 -10.28 8.93 2.50
CA ASP A 194 -9.24 9.78 3.08
C ASP A 194 -7.85 9.45 2.51
N ASN A 195 -7.60 8.17 2.19
CA ASN A 195 -6.33 7.70 1.64
C ASN A 195 -6.04 8.26 0.24
N ARG A 196 -7.06 8.72 -0.53
CA ARG A 196 -6.86 9.39 -1.81
C ARG A 196 -5.88 10.56 -1.72
N ARG A 197 -5.91 11.30 -0.61
CA ARG A 197 -4.98 12.43 -0.39
C ARG A 197 -3.52 11.97 -0.36
N LEU A 198 -3.26 10.84 0.27
CA LEU A 198 -1.92 10.27 0.31
C LEU A 198 -1.54 9.65 -1.05
N TYR A 199 -2.50 9.01 -1.72
CA TYR A 199 -2.34 8.49 -3.07
C TYR A 199 -1.88 9.59 -4.05
N ASP A 200 -2.62 10.70 -4.09
CA ASP A 200 -2.30 11.84 -4.94
C ASP A 200 -0.98 12.49 -4.53
N TRP A 201 -0.75 12.68 -3.21
CA TRP A 201 0.48 13.29 -2.70
C TRP A 201 1.72 12.49 -3.11
N VAL A 202 1.68 11.17 -3.05
CA VAL A 202 2.83 10.35 -3.47
C VAL A 202 3.11 10.54 -4.95
N LEU A 203 2.10 10.42 -5.82
CA LEU A 203 2.27 10.55 -7.26
C LEU A 203 2.72 11.96 -7.68
N ASP A 204 2.23 13.00 -7.02
CA ASP A 204 2.61 14.40 -7.28
C ASP A 204 4.07 14.71 -6.90
N ASN A 205 4.67 13.91 -6.03
CA ASN A 205 6.01 14.17 -5.51
C ASN A 205 7.12 13.22 -6.03
N ILE A 206 6.79 12.28 -6.90
CA ILE A 206 7.75 11.39 -7.56
C ILE A 206 7.76 11.59 -9.07
N SER A 207 8.86 11.19 -9.72
CA SER A 207 9.01 11.30 -11.18
C SER A 207 8.35 10.13 -11.91
N ILE A 208 7.01 10.15 -11.97
CA ILE A 208 6.20 9.14 -12.66
C ILE A 208 5.23 9.82 -13.63
N GLU A 209 5.08 9.28 -14.85
CA GLU A 209 4.29 9.93 -15.91
C GLU A 209 2.78 9.69 -15.75
N CYS A 210 2.40 8.48 -15.34
CA CYS A 210 0.99 8.10 -15.22
C CYS A 210 0.44 8.51 -13.85
N HIS A 211 -0.70 9.21 -13.84
CA HIS A 211 -1.44 9.61 -12.65
C HIS A 211 -2.83 8.99 -12.66
N PRO A 212 -3.01 7.76 -12.16
CA PRO A 212 -4.32 7.14 -12.04
C PRO A 212 -5.24 7.94 -11.13
N GLN A 213 -6.53 7.88 -11.37
CA GLN A 213 -7.53 8.49 -10.50
C GLN A 213 -8.12 7.46 -9.54
N GLN A 214 -7.98 7.69 -8.24
CA GLN A 214 -8.67 6.89 -7.24
C GLN A 214 -10.14 7.32 -7.18
N ILE A 215 -11.05 6.35 -7.35
CA ILE A 215 -12.50 6.57 -7.34
C ILE A 215 -13.15 5.60 -6.36
N GLU A 216 -13.91 6.13 -5.41
CA GLU A 216 -14.56 5.34 -4.40
C GLU A 216 -15.98 4.97 -4.79
N PHE A 217 -16.36 3.73 -4.49
CA PHE A 217 -17.72 3.26 -4.64
C PHE A 217 -18.34 2.84 -3.29
N SER A 218 -19.68 2.94 -3.20
CA SER A 218 -20.41 2.63 -1.98
C SER A 218 -20.36 1.13 -1.64
N ARG A 219 -20.40 0.84 -0.34
CA ARG A 219 -20.55 -0.52 0.16
C ARG A 219 -21.94 -1.07 -0.16
N LEU A 220 -22.01 -2.31 -0.65
CA LEU A 220 -23.25 -3.03 -0.78
C LEU A 220 -23.62 -3.65 0.57
N ASN A 221 -24.73 -3.22 1.15
CA ASN A 221 -25.30 -3.83 2.34
C ASN A 221 -26.53 -4.66 1.95
N LEU A 222 -26.52 -5.92 2.36
CA LEU A 222 -27.65 -6.83 2.17
C LEU A 222 -28.37 -6.98 3.52
N GLN A 223 -29.68 -6.81 3.51
CA GLN A 223 -30.52 -7.09 4.69
C GLN A 223 -30.72 -8.58 4.84
N TYR A 224 -30.88 -9.05 6.08
CA TYR A 224 -31.14 -10.45 6.43
C TYR A 224 -30.10 -11.46 5.90
N THR A 225 -28.87 -10.99 5.62
CA THR A 225 -27.80 -11.82 5.07
C THR A 225 -26.55 -11.75 5.93
N VAL A 226 -25.99 -12.90 6.27
CA VAL A 226 -24.68 -12.98 6.94
C VAL A 226 -23.58 -12.70 5.93
N MET A 227 -22.81 -11.63 6.16
CA MET A 227 -21.71 -11.20 5.29
C MET A 227 -20.32 -11.46 5.91
N SER A 228 -20.27 -12.02 7.12
CA SER A 228 -19.00 -12.34 7.80
C SER A 228 -18.37 -13.57 7.17
N LYS A 229 -17.16 -13.43 6.59
CA LYS A 229 -16.41 -14.58 6.05
C LYS A 229 -16.22 -15.70 7.08
N ARG A 230 -15.93 -15.34 8.33
CA ARG A 230 -15.75 -16.33 9.42
C ARG A 230 -17.00 -17.15 9.66
N ILE A 231 -18.17 -16.50 9.70
CA ILE A 231 -19.44 -17.21 9.93
C ILE A 231 -19.80 -18.06 8.71
N ILE A 232 -19.60 -17.53 7.48
CA ILE A 232 -19.87 -18.31 6.26
C ILE A 232 -18.96 -19.53 6.17
N ASN A 233 -17.67 -19.40 6.47
CA ASN A 233 -16.74 -20.52 6.48
C ASN A 233 -17.16 -21.60 7.49
N ASN A 234 -17.53 -21.20 8.72
CA ASN A 234 -18.02 -22.16 9.72
C ASN A 234 -19.25 -22.93 9.22
N LEU A 235 -20.17 -22.25 8.52
CA LEU A 235 -21.37 -22.89 7.96
C LEU A 235 -21.09 -23.82 6.78
N VAL A 236 -19.96 -23.69 6.12
CA VAL A 236 -19.53 -24.55 5.01
C VAL A 236 -18.75 -25.76 5.51
N GLU A 237 -18.07 -25.64 6.66
CA GLU A 237 -17.30 -26.71 7.30
C GLU A 237 -18.15 -27.64 8.17
N GLU A 238 -19.37 -27.22 8.57
CA GLU A 238 -20.44 -28.05 9.24
C GLU A 238 -21.27 -28.86 8.22
#